data_ecea660f811fa33eee94745786f80b6d
#
_entry.id   ecea660f811fa33eee94745786f80b6d
#
_cell.length_a   1.000
_cell.length_b   1.000
_cell.length_c   1.000
_cell.angle_alpha   90.00
_cell.angle_beta   90.00
_cell.angle_gamma   90.00
#
_symmetry.space_group_name_H-M   'P 1'
#
loop_
_entity.id
_entity.type
_entity.pdbx_description
1 polymer ?
#
loop_
_entity_poly.entity_id
_entity_poly.type
_entity_poly.pdbx_seq_one_letter_code
_entity_poly.pdbx_strand_id
1 'polypeptide(L)'
;VIAADEMFMLPGSADALIRLFHEGKTVLVSSLQLSSTSEFLPKGYEPFEEMTKIMPWATSIDICPAVCSKCDRDAYYTERLAKEEKKVLVGGAESYQPVCYKHSVMNKKVK
;
A
#
# COMPACT_ATOMS: atom_id res chain seq x y z
N VAL A 1 -24.29 2.74 -0.42
CA VAL A 1 -22.87 2.69 -0.80
C VAL A 1 -22.00 3.17 0.35
N ILE A 2 -20.99 2.40 0.69
CA ILE A 2 -20.05 2.75 1.73
C ILE A 2 -18.67 2.83 1.09
N ALA A 3 -17.96 3.95 1.33
CA ALA A 3 -16.63 4.16 0.79
C ALA A 3 -15.63 4.36 1.93
N ALA A 4 -14.49 3.71 1.85
CA ALA A 4 -13.42 3.87 2.81
C ALA A 4 -12.12 4.19 2.07
N ASP A 5 -11.53 5.32 2.42
CA ASP A 5 -10.25 5.73 1.88
C ASP A 5 -9.14 5.43 2.89
N GLU A 6 -7.97 5.05 2.40
CA GLU A 6 -6.81 4.72 3.23
C GLU A 6 -7.14 3.67 4.30
N MET A 7 -7.89 2.67 3.90
CA MET A 7 -8.44 1.65 4.76
C MET A 7 -7.35 0.86 5.51
N PHE A 8 -6.14 0.77 4.95
CA PHE A 8 -5.03 0.07 5.59
C PHE A 8 -4.63 0.68 6.94
N MET A 9 -4.98 1.95 7.17
CA MET A 9 -4.65 2.66 8.41
C MET A 9 -5.68 2.47 9.52
N LEU A 10 -6.77 1.75 9.24
CA LEU A 10 -7.88 1.58 10.18
C LEU A 10 -7.95 0.13 10.67
N PRO A 11 -7.37 -0.17 11.86
CA PRO A 11 -7.45 -1.54 12.40
C PRO A 11 -8.89 -2.02 12.55
N GLY A 12 -9.17 -3.23 12.10
CA GLY A 12 -10.51 -3.81 12.13
C GLY A 12 -11.42 -3.39 11.00
N SER A 13 -10.97 -2.53 10.09
CA SER A 13 -11.80 -2.04 8.99
C SER A 13 -12.19 -3.14 8.02
N ALA A 14 -11.30 -4.09 7.73
CA ALA A 14 -11.62 -5.18 6.81
C ALA A 14 -12.81 -6.00 7.32
N ASP A 15 -12.78 -6.40 8.59
CA ASP A 15 -13.86 -7.20 9.18
C ASP A 15 -15.19 -6.44 9.16
N ALA A 16 -15.16 -5.14 9.47
CA ALA A 16 -16.35 -4.31 9.46
C ALA A 16 -16.92 -4.17 8.05
N LEU A 17 -16.07 -3.92 7.05
CA LEU A 17 -16.51 -3.75 5.67
C LEU A 17 -17.01 -5.06 5.06
N ILE A 18 -16.39 -6.18 5.40
CA ILE A 18 -16.85 -7.49 4.96
C ILE A 18 -18.23 -7.78 5.52
N ARG A 19 -18.47 -7.45 6.79
CA ARG A 19 -19.79 -7.61 7.39
C ARG A 19 -20.84 -6.78 6.68
N LEU A 20 -20.53 -5.52 6.37
CA LEU A 20 -21.45 -4.65 5.63
C LEU A 20 -21.74 -5.17 4.23
N PHE A 21 -20.72 -5.72 3.57
CA PHE A 21 -20.91 -6.35 2.27
C PHE A 21 -21.89 -7.53 2.37
N HIS A 22 -21.76 -8.37 3.40
CA HIS A 22 -22.70 -9.49 3.62
C HIS A 22 -24.11 -9.02 3.94
N GLU A 23 -24.25 -7.80 4.46
CA GLU A 23 -25.56 -7.19 4.69
C GLU A 23 -26.18 -6.58 3.44
N GLY A 24 -25.53 -6.74 2.28
CA GLY A 24 -26.05 -6.26 1.00
C GLY A 24 -25.60 -4.85 0.63
N LYS A 25 -24.61 -4.29 1.33
CA LYS A 25 -24.10 -2.96 0.99
C LYS A 25 -23.07 -3.04 -0.15
N THR A 26 -23.04 -1.99 -0.95
CA THR A 26 -21.95 -1.81 -1.93
C THR A 26 -20.80 -1.14 -1.22
N VAL A 27 -19.63 -1.75 -1.28
CA VAL A 27 -18.44 -1.28 -0.58
C VAL A 27 -17.36 -0.89 -1.59
N LEU A 28 -16.86 0.34 -1.47
CA LEU A 28 -15.75 0.86 -2.27
C LEU A 28 -14.58 1.13 -1.33
N VAL A 29 -13.40 0.66 -1.70
CA VAL A 29 -12.21 0.82 -0.88
C VAL A 29 -11.08 1.40 -1.72
N SER A 30 -10.39 2.41 -1.20
CA SER A 30 -9.10 2.82 -1.73
C SER A 30 -8.07 2.66 -0.65
N SER A 31 -6.89 2.15 -1.03
CA SER A 31 -5.89 1.80 -0.03
C SER A 31 -4.56 1.48 -0.70
N LEU A 32 -3.50 1.53 0.10
CA LEU A 32 -2.22 0.95 -0.27
C LEU A 32 -2.25 -0.55 0.03
N GLN A 33 -1.61 -1.33 -0.80
CA GLN A 33 -1.54 -2.79 -0.61
C GLN A 33 -0.24 -3.23 0.06
N LEU A 34 0.85 -2.48 -0.13
CA LEU A 34 2.17 -2.80 0.42
C LEU A 34 2.71 -1.62 1.20
N SER A 35 3.44 -1.92 2.28
CA SER A 35 4.16 -0.90 3.03
C SER A 35 5.32 -0.35 2.19
N SER A 36 5.82 0.81 2.58
CA SER A 36 7.06 1.36 2.02
C SER A 36 8.26 0.60 2.55
N THR A 37 9.38 0.69 1.83
CA THR A 37 10.66 0.19 2.31
C THR A 37 11.77 1.20 2.04
N SER A 38 12.95 0.95 2.58
CA SER A 38 14.14 1.73 2.32
C SER A 38 15.37 0.86 2.57
N GLU A 39 16.55 1.39 2.21
CA GLU A 39 17.80 0.71 2.49
C GLU A 39 18.09 0.59 4.00
N PHE A 40 17.43 1.42 4.82
CA PHE A 40 17.61 1.44 6.28
C PHE A 40 16.71 0.45 7.01
N LEU A 41 15.69 -0.10 6.33
CA LEU A 41 14.76 -1.02 6.96
C LEU A 41 15.25 -2.46 6.79
N PRO A 42 15.22 -3.28 7.86
CA PRO A 42 15.67 -4.66 7.78
C PRO A 42 14.76 -5.54 6.94
N LYS A 43 13.49 -5.19 6.85
CA LYS A 43 12.48 -5.93 6.07
C LYS A 43 12.15 -5.16 4.80
N GLY A 44 11.79 -5.91 3.76
CA GLY A 44 11.28 -5.33 2.53
C GLY A 44 9.83 -4.91 2.63
N TYR A 45 9.16 -4.84 1.49
CA TYR A 45 7.74 -4.52 1.45
C TYR A 45 6.93 -5.60 2.16
N GLU A 46 5.94 -5.18 2.94
CA GLU A 46 5.03 -6.07 3.63
C GLU A 46 3.59 -5.75 3.22
N PRO A 47 2.76 -6.77 2.97
CA PRO A 47 1.33 -6.54 2.76
C PRO A 47 0.70 -5.93 4.01
N PHE A 48 -0.24 -5.02 3.82
CA PHE A 48 -1.04 -4.52 4.93
C PHE A 48 -2.09 -5.57 5.30
N GLU A 49 -2.20 -5.88 6.57
CA GLU A 49 -3.08 -6.93 7.07
C GLU A 49 -4.54 -6.73 6.67
N GLU A 50 -5.05 -5.50 6.79
CA GLU A 50 -6.44 -5.21 6.43
C GLU A 50 -6.70 -5.45 4.94
N MET A 51 -5.74 -5.12 4.09
CA MET A 51 -5.85 -5.38 2.65
C MET A 51 -5.80 -6.87 2.34
N THR A 52 -4.96 -7.62 3.03
CA THR A 52 -4.87 -9.07 2.85
C THR A 52 -6.20 -9.74 3.19
N LYS A 53 -6.90 -9.23 4.19
CA LYS A 53 -8.20 -9.77 4.60
C LYS A 53 -9.32 -9.47 3.62
N ILE A 54 -9.34 -8.24 3.05
CA ILE A 54 -10.48 -7.81 2.23
C ILE A 54 -10.34 -8.16 0.76
N MET A 55 -9.12 -8.24 0.23
CA MET A 55 -8.92 -8.48 -1.20
C MET A 55 -9.60 -9.73 -1.74
N PRO A 56 -9.64 -10.86 -1.03
CA PRO A 56 -10.34 -12.05 -1.53
C PRO A 56 -11.83 -11.85 -1.78
N TRP A 57 -12.45 -10.86 -1.14
CA TRP A 57 -13.87 -10.57 -1.28
C TRP A 57 -14.18 -9.58 -2.40
N ALA A 58 -13.15 -9.01 -3.03
CA ALA A 58 -13.34 -7.99 -4.05
C ALA A 58 -13.89 -8.60 -5.33
N THR A 59 -14.83 -7.88 -5.95
CA THR A 59 -15.37 -8.26 -7.26
C THR A 59 -14.68 -7.50 -8.38
N SER A 60 -13.94 -6.44 -8.05
CA SER A 60 -13.15 -5.67 -8.99
C SER A 60 -11.99 -5.03 -8.24
N ILE A 61 -10.80 -5.06 -8.83
CA ILE A 61 -9.59 -4.44 -8.25
C ILE A 61 -8.88 -3.69 -9.37
N ASP A 62 -8.67 -2.40 -9.14
CA ASP A 62 -7.89 -1.55 -10.03
C ASP A 62 -6.60 -1.14 -9.31
N ILE A 63 -5.47 -1.42 -9.93
CA ILE A 63 -4.18 -1.04 -9.38
C ILE A 63 -3.71 0.23 -10.11
N CYS A 64 -3.53 1.31 -9.36
CA CYS A 64 -3.19 2.62 -9.91
C CYS A 64 -1.71 2.91 -9.69
N PRO A 65 -0.89 2.94 -10.75
CA PRO A 65 0.52 3.26 -10.61
C PRO A 65 0.73 4.76 -10.43
N ALA A 66 1.83 5.09 -9.76
CA ALA A 66 2.40 6.44 -9.80
C ALA A 66 3.45 6.50 -10.91
N VAL A 67 4.19 7.60 -10.98
CA VAL A 67 5.30 7.77 -11.92
C VAL A 67 6.60 7.60 -11.15
N CYS A 68 7.47 6.71 -11.61
CA CYS A 68 8.76 6.47 -10.96
C CYS A 68 9.59 7.75 -10.91
N SER A 69 10.07 8.13 -9.73
CA SER A 69 10.87 9.33 -9.55
C SER A 69 12.23 9.28 -10.27
N LYS A 70 12.66 8.11 -10.71
CA LYS A 70 13.99 7.91 -11.30
C LYS A 70 13.98 7.64 -12.81
N CYS A 71 12.86 7.15 -13.38
CA CYS A 71 12.84 6.80 -14.80
C CYS A 71 11.53 7.11 -15.52
N ASP A 72 10.56 7.74 -14.86
CA ASP A 72 9.26 8.13 -15.41
C ASP A 72 8.37 6.98 -15.88
N ARG A 73 8.72 5.73 -15.55
CA ARG A 73 7.86 4.57 -15.83
C ARG A 73 6.83 4.41 -14.72
N ASP A 74 5.85 3.53 -14.94
CA ASP A 74 4.86 3.19 -13.93
C ASP A 74 5.56 2.66 -12.68
N ALA A 75 5.14 3.16 -11.52
CA ALA A 75 5.71 2.81 -10.22
C ALA A 75 4.62 2.25 -9.31
N TYR A 76 4.87 1.07 -8.75
CA TYR A 76 3.94 0.38 -7.86
C TYR A 76 4.49 0.25 -6.43
N TYR A 77 5.68 0.76 -6.18
CA TYR A 77 6.38 0.63 -4.90
C TYR A 77 6.72 1.99 -4.35
N THR A 78 6.81 2.07 -3.03
CA THR A 78 7.15 3.32 -2.36
C THR A 78 8.44 3.13 -1.57
N GLU A 79 9.39 4.01 -1.82
CA GLU A 79 10.65 4.04 -1.09
C GLU A 79 10.57 5.13 -0.03
N ARG A 80 10.93 4.79 1.19
CA ARG A 80 10.95 5.75 2.30
C ARG A 80 12.31 6.45 2.32
N LEU A 81 12.28 7.76 2.35
CA LEU A 81 13.49 8.59 2.37
C LEU A 81 14.00 8.81 3.79
N ALA A 82 13.10 8.81 4.78
CA ALA A 82 13.46 9.01 6.19
C ALA A 82 13.94 7.71 6.82
N LYS A 83 14.82 7.82 7.85
CA LYS A 83 15.39 6.66 8.55
C LYS A 83 14.47 6.09 9.64
N GLU A 84 13.21 6.49 9.66
CA GLU A 84 12.21 5.99 10.60
C GLU A 84 11.88 4.51 10.32
N GLU A 85 11.82 3.70 11.37
CA GLU A 85 11.54 2.27 11.23
C GLU A 85 10.06 1.91 11.36
N LYS A 86 9.19 2.90 11.57
CA LYS A 86 7.75 2.66 11.68
C LYS A 86 7.19 2.13 10.37
N LYS A 87 6.33 1.11 10.44
CA LYS A 87 5.68 0.54 9.26
C LYS A 87 4.84 1.59 8.52
N VAL A 88 4.15 2.44 9.28
CA VAL A 88 3.39 3.56 8.73
C VAL A 88 4.03 4.85 9.23
N LEU A 89 4.49 5.67 8.29
CA LEU A 89 5.04 6.99 8.57
C LEU A 89 4.19 8.01 7.83
N VAL A 90 3.62 8.96 8.56
CA VAL A 90 2.79 10.01 7.97
C VAL A 90 3.70 11.07 7.35
N GLY A 91 3.47 11.36 6.07
CA GLY A 91 4.26 12.36 5.36
C GLY A 91 3.96 12.33 3.86
N GLY A 92 4.43 13.32 3.15
CA GLY A 92 4.28 13.45 1.72
C GLY A 92 5.58 13.21 0.96
N ALA A 93 5.81 13.99 -0.10
CA ALA A 93 6.97 13.84 -0.98
C ALA A 93 8.32 14.01 -0.27
N GLU A 94 8.34 14.67 0.88
CA GLU A 94 9.55 14.83 1.69
C GLU A 94 9.97 13.54 2.41
N SER A 95 9.06 12.60 2.57
CA SER A 95 9.32 11.34 3.28
C SER A 95 9.29 10.11 2.39
N TYR A 96 8.63 10.20 1.22
CA TYR A 96 8.41 9.06 0.34
C TYR A 96 8.67 9.43 -1.11
N GLN A 97 9.06 8.43 -1.91
CA GLN A 97 9.09 8.58 -3.37
C GLN A 97 8.57 7.29 -4.02
N PRO A 98 7.83 7.42 -5.14
CA PRO A 98 7.41 6.26 -5.91
C PRO A 98 8.57 5.74 -6.75
N VAL A 99 8.70 4.42 -6.83
CA VAL A 99 9.74 3.79 -7.66
C VAL A 99 9.18 2.56 -8.36
N CYS A 100 9.69 2.30 -9.58
CA CYS A 100 9.44 1.03 -10.24
C CYS A 100 10.34 -0.05 -9.61
N TYR A 101 10.06 -1.32 -9.88
CA TYR A 101 10.83 -2.40 -9.29
C TYR A 101 12.32 -2.31 -9.62
N LYS A 102 12.65 -1.93 -10.85
CA LYS A 102 14.05 -1.79 -11.27
C LYS A 102 14.84 -0.82 -10.39
N HIS A 103 14.19 0.25 -9.94
CA HIS A 103 14.83 1.29 -9.13
C HIS A 103 14.52 1.16 -7.64
N SER A 104 13.81 0.11 -7.24
CA SER A 104 13.55 -0.18 -5.84
C SER A 104 14.80 -0.74 -5.18
N VAL A 105 14.99 -0.38 -3.91
CA VAL A 105 16.06 -0.95 -3.09
C VAL A 105 15.93 -2.47 -2.97
N MET A 106 14.74 -3.02 -3.09
CA MET A 106 14.52 -4.47 -3.03
C MET A 106 15.16 -5.19 -4.21
N ASN A 107 15.19 -4.57 -5.38
CA ASN A 107 15.86 -5.17 -6.54
C ASN A 107 17.34 -5.38 -6.27
N LYS A 108 17.97 -4.48 -5.51
CA LYS A 108 19.39 -4.61 -5.13
C LYS A 108 19.59 -5.68 -4.05
N LYS A 109 18.64 -5.79 -3.12
CA LYS A 109 18.73 -6.76 -2.00
C LYS A 109 18.54 -8.21 -2.45
N VAL A 110 17.76 -8.43 -3.50
CA VAL A 110 17.47 -9.77 -4.03
C VAL A 110 18.63 -10.29 -4.88
N LYS A 111 19.42 -9.40 -5.44
CA LYS A 111 20.60 -9.74 -6.22
C LYS A 111 21.81 -9.90 -5.32
#